data_0da1efc5ed1b32b47c797fd704abc719
#
_entry.id   0da1efc5ed1b32b47c797fd704abc719
#
_cell.length_a   1.000
_cell.length_b   1.000
_cell.length_c   1.000
_cell.angle_alpha   90.00
_cell.angle_beta   90.00
_cell.angle_gamma   90.00
#
_symmetry.space_group_name_H-M   'P 1'
#
loop_
_entity.id
_entity.type
_entity.pdbx_description
1 polymer ?
#
loop_
_entity_poly.entity_id
_entity_poly.type
_entity_poly.pdbx_seq_one_letter_code
_entity_poly.pdbx_strand_id
1 'polypeptide(L)'
;MLERFDEMSKGLSEASRRELFDRIVHMQNDGYDFDSAGGLLELLIREALNPDARPFEVAGFEVSTRKVGNERTQSAASVSIRIQESILVGEAVCGGPINALDTALRNCLANLYPAVAEVTLTDYRVHILDAQKGTAAKAQIIVEWTDGRSRWCTMGVSDNVVEASWLALVTAIRLELMRMGEQDESVFCFEDNSWAV
;
A
#
# COMPACT_ATOMS: atom_id res chain seq x y z
N MET A 1 15.97 -0.14 -11.25
CA MET A 1 14.99 -1.20 -10.88
C MET A 1 15.65 -2.58 -10.83
N LEU A 2 16.28 -3.10 -11.92
CA LEU A 2 16.80 -4.47 -12.00
C LEU A 2 17.82 -4.83 -10.90
N GLU A 3 18.82 -4.02 -10.66
CA GLU A 3 19.83 -4.27 -9.60
C GLU A 3 19.18 -4.42 -8.22
N ARG A 4 18.20 -3.56 -7.92
CA ARG A 4 17.46 -3.59 -6.66
C ARG A 4 16.58 -4.84 -6.54
N PHE A 5 15.92 -5.23 -7.63
CA PHE A 5 15.17 -6.48 -7.71
C PHE A 5 16.07 -7.69 -7.46
N ASP A 6 17.23 -7.75 -8.14
CA ASP A 6 18.19 -8.84 -8.02
C ASP A 6 18.74 -8.98 -6.60
N GLU A 7 19.02 -7.87 -5.94
CA GLU A 7 19.50 -7.86 -4.56
C GLU A 7 18.44 -8.35 -3.56
N MET A 8 17.23 -7.82 -3.65
CA MET A 8 16.17 -8.08 -2.69
C MET A 8 15.51 -9.46 -2.89
N SER A 9 15.53 -10.01 -4.10
CA SER A 9 14.90 -11.29 -4.43
C SER A 9 15.79 -12.53 -4.25
N LYS A 10 16.99 -12.39 -3.65
CA LYS A 10 17.96 -13.50 -3.47
C LYS A 10 17.40 -14.68 -2.67
N GLY A 11 16.41 -14.45 -1.79
CA GLY A 11 15.78 -15.51 -1.01
C GLY A 11 14.69 -16.30 -1.75
N LEU A 12 14.26 -15.84 -2.94
CA LEU A 12 13.24 -16.52 -3.73
C LEU A 12 13.81 -17.71 -4.50
N SER A 13 12.98 -18.75 -4.72
CA SER A 13 13.26 -19.78 -5.70
C SER A 13 13.34 -19.19 -7.11
N GLU A 14 14.05 -19.86 -8.04
CA GLU A 14 14.10 -19.38 -9.43
C GLU A 14 12.71 -19.28 -10.08
N ALA A 15 11.82 -20.20 -9.77
CA ALA A 15 10.44 -20.18 -10.27
C ALA A 15 9.64 -18.97 -9.75
N SER A 16 9.65 -18.75 -8.44
CA SER A 16 8.97 -17.60 -7.82
C SER A 16 9.57 -16.26 -8.27
N ARG A 17 10.89 -16.20 -8.44
CA ARG A 17 11.58 -15.02 -8.92
C ARG A 17 11.17 -14.67 -10.35
N ARG A 18 11.07 -15.68 -11.22
CA ARG A 18 10.63 -15.50 -12.60
C ARG A 18 9.18 -15.05 -12.67
N GLU A 19 8.28 -15.68 -11.92
CA GLU A 19 6.87 -15.30 -11.84
C GLU A 19 6.70 -13.84 -11.38
N LEU A 20 7.42 -13.46 -10.33
CA LEU A 20 7.40 -12.09 -9.82
C LEU A 20 7.94 -11.11 -10.86
N PHE A 21 9.02 -11.46 -11.56
CA PHE A 21 9.58 -10.61 -12.60
C PHE A 21 8.61 -10.41 -13.76
N ASP A 22 7.96 -11.48 -14.23
CA ASP A 22 6.95 -11.41 -15.29
C ASP A 22 5.77 -10.51 -14.85
N ARG A 23 5.33 -10.62 -13.60
CA ARG A 23 4.32 -9.72 -13.02
C ARG A 23 4.75 -8.27 -13.03
N ILE A 24 5.99 -7.97 -12.64
CA ILE A 24 6.56 -6.62 -12.65
C ILE A 24 6.58 -6.05 -14.08
N VAL A 25 7.00 -6.85 -15.07
CA VAL A 25 7.00 -6.44 -16.49
C VAL A 25 5.58 -6.14 -16.98
N HIS A 26 4.59 -6.94 -16.62
CA HIS A 26 3.19 -6.66 -16.93
C HIS A 26 2.72 -5.34 -16.31
N MET A 27 3.03 -5.10 -15.05
CA MET A 27 2.69 -3.83 -14.38
C MET A 27 3.37 -2.63 -15.05
N GLN A 28 4.64 -2.76 -15.48
CA GLN A 28 5.31 -1.68 -16.22
C GLN A 28 4.60 -1.35 -17.54
N ASN A 29 4.13 -2.37 -18.27
CA ASN A 29 3.34 -2.16 -19.49
C ASN A 29 2.00 -1.46 -19.21
N ASP A 30 1.45 -1.64 -18.01
CA ASP A 30 0.24 -0.98 -17.55
C ASP A 30 0.46 0.45 -17.05
N GLY A 31 1.72 0.89 -16.97
CA GLY A 31 2.10 2.26 -16.61
C GLY A 31 2.70 2.40 -15.20
N TYR A 32 3.08 1.30 -14.54
CA TYR A 32 3.82 1.38 -13.29
C TYR A 32 5.30 1.70 -13.53
N ASP A 33 5.86 2.56 -12.68
CA ASP A 33 7.27 2.93 -12.66
C ASP A 33 7.90 2.55 -11.32
N PHE A 34 8.61 1.44 -11.29
CA PHE A 34 9.24 0.91 -10.08
C PHE A 34 10.53 1.66 -9.67
N ASP A 35 11.10 2.47 -10.53
CA ASP A 35 12.20 3.36 -10.15
C ASP A 35 11.70 4.52 -9.28
N SER A 36 10.51 5.04 -9.60
CA SER A 36 9.82 6.07 -8.80
C SER A 36 9.08 5.51 -7.59
N ALA A 37 8.63 4.24 -7.64
CA ALA A 37 7.82 3.59 -6.60
C ALA A 37 8.55 2.42 -5.94
N GLY A 38 9.72 2.67 -5.39
CA GLY A 38 10.55 1.63 -4.76
C GLY A 38 9.87 0.88 -3.61
N GLY A 39 8.92 1.50 -2.91
CA GLY A 39 8.14 0.84 -1.87
C GLY A 39 7.17 -0.21 -2.42
N LEU A 40 6.61 0.01 -3.61
CA LEU A 40 5.79 -1.00 -4.26
C LEU A 40 6.62 -2.24 -4.65
N LEU A 41 7.82 -2.03 -5.22
CA LEU A 41 8.73 -3.13 -5.54
C LEU A 41 9.08 -3.94 -4.28
N GLU A 42 9.41 -3.24 -3.21
CA GLU A 42 9.74 -3.86 -1.93
C GLU A 42 8.57 -4.70 -1.38
N LEU A 43 7.35 -4.16 -1.39
CA LEU A 43 6.17 -4.91 -0.96
C LEU A 43 5.98 -6.20 -1.76
N LEU A 44 6.06 -6.13 -3.09
CA LEU A 44 5.88 -7.28 -3.96
C LEU A 44 6.92 -8.39 -3.68
N ILE A 45 8.16 -8.01 -3.43
CA ILE A 45 9.22 -8.97 -3.09
C ILE A 45 9.00 -9.58 -1.71
N ARG A 46 8.63 -8.78 -0.69
CA ARG A 46 8.32 -9.27 0.66
C ARG A 46 7.13 -10.23 0.68
N GLU A 47 6.05 -9.89 -0.03
CA GLU A 47 4.90 -10.78 -0.20
C GLU A 47 5.24 -12.09 -0.92
N ALA A 48 6.21 -12.08 -1.83
CA ALA A 48 6.67 -13.29 -2.51
C ALA A 48 7.61 -14.14 -1.63
N LEU A 49 8.44 -13.51 -0.78
CA LEU A 49 9.31 -14.19 0.18
C LEU A 49 8.52 -14.84 1.31
N ASN A 50 7.50 -14.17 1.82
CA ASN A 50 6.65 -14.66 2.90
C ASN A 50 5.17 -14.36 2.61
N PRO A 51 4.49 -15.21 1.82
CA PRO A 51 3.09 -15.00 1.45
C PRO A 51 2.13 -14.97 2.65
N ASP A 52 2.47 -15.68 3.72
CA ASP A 52 1.65 -15.79 4.93
C ASP A 52 1.79 -14.57 5.86
N ALA A 53 2.83 -13.75 5.67
CA ALA A 53 3.06 -12.54 6.46
C ALA A 53 2.25 -11.32 5.98
N ARG A 54 1.33 -11.49 5.03
CA ARG A 54 0.45 -10.40 4.58
C ARG A 54 -0.44 -9.92 5.73
N PRO A 55 -0.33 -8.65 6.16
CA PRO A 55 -0.98 -8.20 7.38
C PRO A 55 -2.51 -8.14 7.28
N PHE A 56 -3.03 -7.90 6.09
CA PHE A 56 -4.47 -7.92 5.79
C PHE A 56 -4.75 -8.06 4.29
N GLU A 57 -5.96 -8.48 3.95
CA GLU A 57 -6.51 -8.45 2.60
C GLU A 57 -7.60 -7.39 2.50
N VAL A 58 -7.69 -6.70 1.37
CA VAL A 58 -8.80 -5.80 1.07
C VAL A 58 -9.99 -6.65 0.63
N ALA A 59 -11.09 -6.60 1.38
CA ALA A 59 -12.34 -7.24 0.98
C ALA A 59 -13.17 -6.31 0.07
N GLY A 60 -13.05 -5.00 0.26
CA GLY A 60 -13.69 -4.00 -0.60
C GLY A 60 -13.67 -2.60 0.00
N PHE A 61 -14.06 -1.63 -0.79
CA PHE A 61 -14.32 -0.28 -0.32
C PHE A 61 -15.49 0.34 -1.08
N GLU A 62 -16.14 1.29 -0.43
CA GLU A 62 -17.13 2.18 -1.02
C GLU A 62 -16.77 3.62 -0.68
N VAL A 63 -16.89 4.53 -1.63
CA VAL A 63 -16.75 5.96 -1.38
C VAL A 63 -17.78 6.74 -2.18
N SER A 64 -18.45 7.67 -1.52
CA SER A 64 -19.42 8.57 -2.11
C SER A 64 -19.03 10.02 -1.83
N THR A 65 -19.22 10.88 -2.83
CA THR A 65 -18.96 12.33 -2.68
C THR A 65 -20.25 13.09 -2.93
N ARG A 66 -20.61 13.96 -2.01
CA ARG A 66 -21.83 14.77 -2.07
C ARG A 66 -21.49 16.25 -2.06
N LYS A 67 -22.12 17.00 -2.97
CA LYS A 67 -22.11 18.46 -3.02
C LYS A 67 -23.56 18.96 -3.06
N VAL A 68 -23.94 19.82 -2.12
CA VAL A 68 -25.27 20.43 -2.08
C VAL A 68 -25.13 21.94 -2.12
N GLY A 69 -25.64 22.55 -3.17
CA GLY A 69 -25.61 24.01 -3.36
C GLY A 69 -24.23 24.60 -3.12
N ASN A 70 -24.12 25.56 -2.21
CA ASN A 70 -22.89 26.23 -1.83
C ASN A 70 -22.18 25.62 -0.60
N GLU A 71 -22.68 24.52 -0.06
CA GLU A 71 -22.03 23.81 1.05
C GLU A 71 -20.67 23.24 0.61
N ARG A 72 -19.82 22.93 1.59
CA ARG A 72 -18.56 22.22 1.33
C ARG A 72 -18.86 20.81 0.84
N THR A 73 -18.06 20.33 -0.13
CA THR A 73 -18.11 18.94 -0.55
C THR A 73 -17.74 18.03 0.62
N GLN A 74 -18.48 16.95 0.77
CA GLN A 74 -18.21 15.90 1.75
C GLN A 74 -18.10 14.55 1.03
N SER A 75 -17.20 13.73 1.52
CA SER A 75 -17.02 12.35 1.04
C SER A 75 -17.13 11.40 2.22
N ALA A 76 -17.99 10.40 2.08
CA ALA A 76 -18.10 9.29 3.02
C ALA A 76 -17.43 8.06 2.41
N ALA A 77 -16.65 7.34 3.20
CA ALA A 77 -16.03 6.09 2.81
C ALA A 77 -16.29 5.00 3.83
N SER A 78 -16.45 3.76 3.33
CA SER A 78 -16.47 2.52 4.11
C SER A 78 -15.42 1.59 3.51
N VAL A 79 -14.55 1.03 4.34
CA VAL A 79 -13.49 0.11 3.95
C VAL A 79 -13.66 -1.20 4.71
N SER A 80 -13.63 -2.31 4.01
CA SER A 80 -13.65 -3.65 4.59
C SER A 80 -12.32 -4.36 4.32
N ILE A 81 -11.68 -4.84 5.38
CA ILE A 81 -10.46 -5.63 5.30
C ILE A 81 -10.64 -6.97 5.99
N ARG A 82 -9.91 -7.98 5.51
CA ARG A 82 -9.85 -9.30 6.13
C ARG A 82 -8.50 -9.48 6.81
N ILE A 83 -8.55 -9.89 8.08
CA ILE A 83 -7.39 -10.32 8.85
C ILE A 83 -7.73 -11.70 9.41
N GLN A 84 -7.02 -12.73 8.94
CA GLN A 84 -7.35 -14.13 9.20
C GLN A 84 -8.82 -14.42 8.83
N GLU A 85 -9.63 -14.92 9.76
CA GLU A 85 -11.05 -15.24 9.55
C GLU A 85 -12.00 -14.06 9.81
N SER A 86 -11.48 -12.92 10.27
CA SER A 86 -12.28 -11.76 10.67
C SER A 86 -12.36 -10.69 9.59
N ILE A 87 -13.54 -10.13 9.40
CA ILE A 87 -13.75 -8.93 8.57
C ILE A 87 -13.87 -7.72 9.51
N LEU A 88 -13.03 -6.74 9.28
CA LEU A 88 -13.09 -5.45 9.96
C LEU A 88 -13.62 -4.39 8.99
N VAL A 89 -14.46 -3.50 9.50
CA VAL A 89 -15.02 -2.39 8.74
C VAL A 89 -14.66 -1.08 9.42
N GLY A 90 -14.13 -0.15 8.65
CA GLY A 90 -13.85 1.21 9.09
C GLY A 90 -14.59 2.21 8.21
N GLU A 91 -15.11 3.27 8.85
CA GLU A 91 -15.86 4.32 8.17
C GLU A 91 -15.28 5.69 8.50
N ALA A 92 -15.41 6.62 7.56
CA ALA A 92 -15.02 8.01 7.76
C ALA A 92 -15.82 8.96 6.87
N VAL A 93 -15.94 10.21 7.33
CA VAL A 93 -16.49 11.32 6.54
C VAL A 93 -15.50 12.47 6.55
N CYS A 94 -15.02 12.86 5.37
CA CYS A 94 -13.97 13.86 5.16
C CYS A 94 -14.33 14.84 4.04
N GLY A 95 -13.47 15.84 3.79
CA GLY A 95 -13.66 16.83 2.72
C GLY A 95 -13.40 16.28 1.31
N GLY A 96 -12.73 15.14 1.18
CA GLY A 96 -12.40 14.53 -0.12
C GLY A 96 -12.35 13.00 -0.05
N PRO A 97 -12.55 12.31 -1.20
CA PRO A 97 -12.70 10.86 -1.25
C PRO A 97 -11.44 10.11 -0.79
N ILE A 98 -10.27 10.58 -1.16
CA ILE A 98 -9.01 9.91 -0.82
C ILE A 98 -8.73 10.02 0.68
N ASN A 99 -8.96 11.21 1.26
CA ASN A 99 -8.84 11.40 2.72
C ASN A 99 -9.85 10.53 3.49
N ALA A 100 -11.08 10.40 2.98
CA ALA A 100 -12.08 9.54 3.59
C ALA A 100 -11.66 8.06 3.57
N LEU A 101 -11.10 7.58 2.44
CA LEU A 101 -10.58 6.21 2.30
C LEU A 101 -9.37 5.95 3.20
N ASP A 102 -8.40 6.87 3.26
CA ASP A 102 -7.24 6.73 4.14
C ASP A 102 -7.67 6.68 5.61
N THR A 103 -8.56 7.60 6.02
CA THR A 103 -9.07 7.63 7.40
C THR A 103 -9.87 6.36 7.74
N ALA A 104 -10.73 5.86 6.82
CA ALA A 104 -11.49 4.65 7.02
C ALA A 104 -10.58 3.41 7.15
N LEU A 105 -9.53 3.29 6.31
CA LEU A 105 -8.54 2.21 6.42
C LEU A 105 -7.80 2.25 7.75
N ARG A 106 -7.35 3.42 8.18
CA ARG A 106 -6.69 3.59 9.49
C ARG A 106 -7.62 3.24 10.65
N ASN A 107 -8.90 3.59 10.57
CA ASN A 107 -9.90 3.22 11.58
C ASN A 107 -10.07 1.68 11.67
N CYS A 108 -9.97 0.94 10.56
CA CYS A 108 -9.95 -0.52 10.60
C CYS A 108 -8.75 -1.07 11.39
N LEU A 109 -7.60 -0.43 11.25
CA LEU A 109 -6.30 -0.98 11.70
C LEU A 109 -5.87 -0.48 13.07
N ALA A 110 -6.40 0.66 13.54
CA ALA A 110 -5.91 1.41 14.70
C ALA A 110 -5.79 0.58 15.99
N ASN A 111 -6.73 -0.34 16.23
CA ASN A 111 -6.74 -1.17 17.44
C ASN A 111 -5.73 -2.33 17.39
N LEU A 112 -5.40 -2.82 16.19
CA LEU A 112 -4.48 -3.93 15.99
C LEU A 112 -3.07 -3.47 15.70
N TYR A 113 -2.93 -2.35 15.00
CA TYR A 113 -1.67 -1.81 14.54
C TYR A 113 -1.57 -0.30 14.85
N PRO A 114 -1.36 0.09 16.12
CA PRO A 114 -1.28 1.51 16.51
C PRO A 114 -0.25 2.31 15.73
N ALA A 115 0.84 1.67 15.32
CA ALA A 115 1.93 2.29 14.56
C ALA A 115 1.51 2.80 13.16
N VAL A 116 0.37 2.37 12.62
CA VAL A 116 -0.18 2.94 11.38
C VAL A 116 -0.42 4.44 11.52
N ALA A 117 -0.62 4.95 12.76
CA ALA A 117 -0.77 6.37 13.02
C ALA A 117 0.51 7.19 12.75
N GLU A 118 1.69 6.55 12.80
CA GLU A 118 2.98 7.20 12.55
C GLU A 118 3.27 7.37 11.05
N VAL A 119 2.61 6.57 10.20
CA VAL A 119 2.75 6.64 8.74
C VAL A 119 2.07 7.89 8.21
N THR A 120 2.85 8.81 7.70
CA THR A 120 2.37 10.12 7.21
C THR A 120 2.64 10.27 5.73
N LEU A 121 1.64 10.74 4.99
CA LEU A 121 1.76 11.14 3.60
C LEU A 121 2.48 12.48 3.51
N THR A 122 3.57 12.57 2.75
CA THR A 122 4.37 13.80 2.59
C THR A 122 4.24 14.43 1.21
N ASP A 123 3.96 13.64 0.18
CA ASP A 123 3.74 14.15 -1.18
C ASP A 123 2.73 13.26 -1.93
N TYR A 124 1.94 13.88 -2.81
CA TYR A 124 0.92 13.21 -3.60
C TYR A 124 0.90 13.77 -5.02
N ARG A 125 1.28 12.97 -5.98
CA ARG A 125 1.39 13.36 -7.39
C ARG A 125 0.46 12.54 -8.27
N VAL A 126 -0.17 13.21 -9.22
CA VAL A 126 -1.06 12.62 -10.22
C VAL A 126 -0.47 12.83 -11.61
N HIS A 127 -0.25 11.75 -12.31
CA HIS A 127 0.14 11.75 -13.71
C HIS A 127 -0.95 11.11 -14.56
N ILE A 128 -1.28 11.72 -15.67
CA ILE A 128 -2.25 11.17 -16.62
C ILE A 128 -1.48 10.45 -17.71
N LEU A 129 -1.72 9.15 -17.80
CA LEU A 129 -1.22 8.30 -18.88
C LEU A 129 -2.24 8.33 -20.03
N ASP A 130 -1.78 8.24 -21.29
CA ASP A 130 -2.67 8.23 -22.46
C ASP A 130 -3.67 9.39 -22.50
N ALA A 131 -3.22 10.63 -22.29
CA ALA A 131 -4.06 11.82 -22.23
C ALA A 131 -5.01 11.99 -23.46
N GLN A 132 -4.70 11.35 -24.58
CA GLN A 132 -5.55 11.34 -25.78
C GLN A 132 -6.91 10.64 -25.56
N LYS A 133 -7.04 9.81 -24.54
CA LYS A 133 -8.30 9.15 -24.15
C LYS A 133 -9.27 10.05 -23.36
N GLY A 134 -8.87 11.31 -23.10
CA GLY A 134 -9.70 12.27 -22.36
C GLY A 134 -9.99 11.79 -20.94
N THR A 135 -11.26 11.78 -20.54
CA THR A 135 -11.69 11.35 -19.18
C THR A 135 -11.56 9.84 -18.92
N ALA A 136 -11.28 9.03 -19.95
CA ALA A 136 -11.00 7.59 -19.82
C ALA A 136 -9.49 7.28 -19.78
N ALA A 137 -8.65 8.31 -19.65
CA ALA A 137 -7.21 8.13 -19.50
C ALA A 137 -6.88 7.50 -18.15
N LYS A 138 -5.87 6.62 -18.13
CA LYS A 138 -5.37 6.06 -16.86
C LYS A 138 -4.69 7.16 -16.03
N ALA A 139 -4.93 7.14 -14.73
CA ALA A 139 -4.22 7.93 -13.74
C ALA A 139 -3.14 7.06 -13.10
N GLN A 140 -1.92 7.58 -13.05
CA GLN A 140 -0.81 7.06 -12.25
C GLN A 140 -0.69 7.96 -11.01
N ILE A 141 -0.85 7.39 -9.84
CA ILE A 141 -0.73 8.08 -8.57
C ILE A 141 0.56 7.66 -7.90
N ILE A 142 1.41 8.63 -7.57
CA ILE A 142 2.65 8.41 -6.82
C ILE A 142 2.50 9.13 -5.48
N VAL A 143 2.71 8.39 -4.40
CA VAL A 143 2.58 8.92 -3.04
C VAL A 143 3.89 8.70 -2.29
N GLU A 144 4.41 9.75 -1.66
CA GLU A 144 5.56 9.68 -0.76
C GLU A 144 5.08 9.62 0.69
N TRP A 145 5.70 8.74 1.44
CA TRP A 145 5.37 8.42 2.83
C TRP A 145 6.59 8.56 3.73
N THR A 146 6.33 8.78 5.01
CA THR A 146 7.34 8.70 6.08
C THR A 146 6.74 8.13 7.37
N ASP A 147 7.56 7.39 8.11
CA ASP A 147 7.34 6.94 9.49
C ASP A 147 8.13 7.80 10.49
N GLY A 148 8.72 8.92 10.02
CA GLY A 148 9.62 9.75 10.80
C GLY A 148 11.08 9.29 10.79
N ARG A 149 11.38 8.07 10.35
CA ARG A 149 12.74 7.48 10.27
C ARG A 149 13.19 7.26 8.83
N SER A 150 12.28 6.79 8.00
CA SER A 150 12.51 6.47 6.59
C SER A 150 11.48 7.16 5.69
N ARG A 151 11.78 7.16 4.38
CA ARG A 151 10.85 7.62 3.34
C ARG A 151 10.76 6.58 2.24
N TRP A 152 9.57 6.40 1.70
CA TRP A 152 9.35 5.50 0.57
C TRP A 152 8.24 6.03 -0.32
N CYS A 153 8.25 5.59 -1.58
CA CYS A 153 7.21 5.93 -2.54
C CYS A 153 6.42 4.69 -2.92
N THR A 154 5.11 4.84 -2.98
CA THR A 154 4.18 3.84 -3.51
C THR A 154 3.44 4.37 -4.71
N MET A 155 2.81 3.48 -5.48
CA MET A 155 2.16 3.83 -6.71
C MET A 155 0.90 2.98 -6.92
N GLY A 156 -0.10 3.61 -7.55
CA GLY A 156 -1.25 2.91 -8.11
C GLY A 156 -1.57 3.44 -9.51
N VAL A 157 -2.06 2.56 -10.37
CA VAL A 157 -2.44 2.89 -11.76
C VAL A 157 -3.83 2.31 -12.03
N SER A 158 -4.76 3.16 -12.46
CA SER A 158 -6.12 2.77 -12.86
C SER A 158 -6.72 3.86 -13.77
N ASP A 159 -7.76 3.53 -14.53
CA ASP A 159 -8.63 4.50 -15.21
C ASP A 159 -9.57 5.23 -14.22
N ASN A 160 -9.65 4.75 -12.98
CA ASN A 160 -10.32 5.40 -11.87
C ASN A 160 -9.29 6.01 -10.89
N VAL A 161 -9.23 7.34 -10.81
CA VAL A 161 -8.28 8.06 -9.94
C VAL A 161 -8.43 7.69 -8.45
N VAL A 162 -9.64 7.37 -8.00
CA VAL A 162 -9.88 6.94 -6.62
C VAL A 162 -9.28 5.56 -6.37
N GLU A 163 -9.47 4.63 -7.31
CA GLU A 163 -8.87 3.29 -7.22
C GLU A 163 -7.34 3.35 -7.32
N ALA A 164 -6.77 4.14 -8.24
CA ALA A 164 -5.33 4.34 -8.33
C ALA A 164 -4.75 4.87 -7.01
N SER A 165 -5.43 5.84 -6.38
CA SER A 165 -5.05 6.36 -5.06
C SER A 165 -5.14 5.29 -3.97
N TRP A 166 -6.22 4.53 -3.97
CA TRP A 166 -6.45 3.44 -3.02
C TRP A 166 -5.34 2.38 -3.09
N LEU A 167 -4.95 1.98 -4.29
CA LEU A 167 -3.84 1.03 -4.50
C LEU A 167 -2.53 1.54 -3.88
N ALA A 168 -2.20 2.82 -4.08
CA ALA A 168 -1.01 3.43 -3.49
C ALA A 168 -1.08 3.50 -1.96
N LEU A 169 -2.25 3.84 -1.37
CA LEU A 169 -2.49 3.89 0.08
C LEU A 169 -2.31 2.50 0.72
N VAL A 170 -2.99 1.49 0.19
CA VAL A 170 -2.93 0.11 0.71
C VAL A 170 -1.50 -0.43 0.65
N THR A 171 -0.79 -0.17 -0.45
CA THR A 171 0.60 -0.58 -0.63
C THR A 171 1.48 -0.01 0.48
N ALA A 172 1.31 1.28 0.82
CA ALA A 172 2.13 1.93 1.85
C ALA A 172 1.91 1.33 3.24
N ILE A 173 0.65 1.15 3.61
CA ILE A 173 0.29 0.62 4.94
C ILE A 173 0.73 -0.85 5.07
N ARG A 174 0.50 -1.68 4.02
CA ARG A 174 0.97 -3.07 4.03
C ARG A 174 2.48 -3.18 4.17
N LEU A 175 3.21 -2.37 3.39
CA LEU A 175 4.67 -2.38 3.43
C LEU A 175 5.18 -2.06 4.83
N GLU A 176 4.64 -1.02 5.46
CA GLU A 176 5.06 -0.64 6.80
C GLU A 176 4.76 -1.72 7.83
N LEU A 177 3.57 -2.30 7.80
CA LEU A 177 3.21 -3.38 8.72
C LEU A 177 4.09 -4.62 8.54
N MET A 178 4.48 -4.97 7.30
CA MET A 178 5.42 -6.07 7.05
C MET A 178 6.83 -5.76 7.57
N ARG A 179 7.30 -4.52 7.43
CA ARG A 179 8.60 -4.08 7.97
C ARG A 179 8.65 -4.19 9.50
N MET A 180 7.54 -3.84 10.15
CA MET A 180 7.43 -3.90 11.61
C MET A 180 7.41 -5.34 12.11
N GLY A 181 6.65 -6.24 11.46
CA GLY A 181 6.60 -7.65 11.82
C GLY A 181 7.98 -8.33 11.79
N GLU A 182 8.82 -8.00 10.80
CA GLU A 182 10.19 -8.51 10.72
C GLU A 182 11.11 -7.96 11.83
N GLN A 183 10.89 -6.73 12.31
CA GLN A 183 11.66 -6.16 13.41
C GLN A 183 11.34 -6.86 14.74
N ASP A 184 10.10 -7.18 14.99
CA ASP A 184 9.68 -7.89 16.20
C ASP A 184 10.23 -9.33 16.22
N GLU A 185 10.22 -10.06 15.11
CA GLU A 185 10.81 -11.39 15.03
C GLU A 185 12.33 -11.38 15.25
N SER A 186 13.04 -10.34 14.81
CA SER A 186 14.48 -10.23 15.01
C SER A 186 14.88 -9.99 16.47
N VAL A 187 14.02 -9.36 17.27
CA VAL A 187 14.26 -9.13 18.70
C VAL A 187 14.11 -10.42 19.49
N PHE A 188 13.14 -11.28 19.14
CA PHE A 188 12.94 -12.57 19.82
C PHE A 188 14.07 -13.58 19.54
N CYS A 189 14.77 -13.50 18.43
CA CYS A 189 15.90 -14.40 18.12
C CYS A 189 17.17 -14.12 18.92
N PHE A 190 17.29 -12.97 19.60
CA PHE A 190 18.49 -12.59 20.37
C PHE A 190 18.37 -12.92 21.87
N GLU A 191 17.20 -13.22 22.41
CA GLU A 191 17.01 -13.46 23.85
C GLU A 191 17.17 -14.93 24.28
N ASP A 192 17.30 -15.90 23.36
CA ASP A 192 17.28 -17.34 23.69
C ASP A 192 18.68 -17.97 23.86
N ASN A 193 19.76 -17.19 24.01
CA ASN A 193 21.12 -17.72 24.17
C ASN A 193 21.83 -17.36 25.50
N SER A 194 21.10 -17.08 26.60
CA SER A 194 21.75 -16.72 27.87
C SER A 194 21.42 -17.61 29.08
N TRP A 195 21.11 -18.89 28.89
CA TRP A 195 21.03 -19.86 30.01
C TRP A 195 21.66 -21.18 29.60
N ALA A 196 22.99 -21.23 29.52
CA ALA A 196 23.76 -22.47 29.56
C ALA A 196 25.07 -22.21 30.27
N VAL A 197 25.06 -22.33 31.59
CA VAL A 197 26.25 -22.65 32.42
C VAL A 197 25.84 -23.75 33.39
#